data_caf886d4949c006a4189e6212f3399ae
#
_entry.id   caf886d4949c006a4189e6212f3399ae
#
_cell.length_a   1.000
_cell.length_b   1.000
_cell.length_c   1.000
_cell.angle_alpha   90.00
_cell.angle_beta   90.00
_cell.angle_gamma   90.00
#
_symmetry.space_group_name_H-M   'P 1'
#
loop_
_entity.id
_entity.type
_entity.pdbx_description
1 polymer ?
#
loop_
_entity_poly.entity_id
_entity_poly.type
_entity_poly.pdbx_seq_one_letter_code
_entity_poly.pdbx_strand_id
1 'polypeptide(L)'
;VTDSGRDVSEEMPPLMEQEPPLPEQPSAEPTRKQNEAEPAVKLQQLETPVRKVSAQDAMESAAMVAQEIAEAAAAEKPVYCFPPINLLRAPQSGGADGTEEMRENSRRLNETLESFHVDAHIINVTRGPSVTRYEVELDKGVRLNKLTSCADDIALSLGASGVRIAAVTGKISVVGIEVPNRTVTTVTLREVIDSREFASAKSKSSFAVGKDIGGSCIVGNIAK
;
A
#
# COMPACT_ATOMS: atom_id res chain seq x y z
N VAL A 1 -25.36 59.25 43.86
CA VAL A 1 -25.24 58.43 45.06
C VAL A 1 -24.84 57.05 44.57
N THR A 2 -23.54 56.81 44.47
CA THR A 2 -22.71 55.84 45.16
C THR A 2 -23.34 54.44 45.12
N ASP A 3 -22.70 53.35 44.74
CA ASP A 3 -21.41 52.88 45.18
C ASP A 3 -21.05 51.56 44.52
N SER A 4 -19.77 51.34 44.32
CA SER A 4 -18.99 50.09 44.44
C SER A 4 -19.47 48.83 43.72
N GLY A 5 -18.81 48.38 42.70
CA GLY A 5 -17.42 47.91 42.79
C GLY A 5 -17.31 46.49 43.37
N ARG A 6 -17.13 45.52 42.53
CA ARG A 6 -16.22 44.40 42.81
C ARG A 6 -16.02 43.57 41.53
N ASP A 7 -14.95 43.92 40.92
CA ASP A 7 -14.17 43.10 40.02
C ASP A 7 -13.64 41.89 40.79
N VAL A 8 -14.02 40.68 40.42
CA VAL A 8 -13.37 39.47 40.86
C VAL A 8 -13.04 38.69 39.60
N SER A 9 -11.93 39.09 39.03
CA SER A 9 -11.19 38.28 38.10
C SER A 9 -10.63 37.03 38.86
N GLU A 10 -11.35 35.95 38.80
CA GLU A 10 -10.83 34.64 39.24
C GLU A 10 -10.00 34.06 38.09
N GLU A 11 -8.69 34.25 38.17
CA GLU A 11 -7.67 33.59 37.38
C GLU A 11 -7.75 32.06 37.67
N MET A 12 -8.25 31.30 36.72
CA MET A 12 -8.08 29.85 36.74
C MET A 12 -6.64 29.52 36.36
N PRO A 13 -5.92 28.68 37.15
CA PRO A 13 -4.59 28.22 36.80
C PRO A 13 -4.66 27.27 35.62
N PRO A 14 -3.63 27.24 34.75
CA PRO A 14 -3.62 26.36 33.57
C PRO A 14 -3.59 24.88 34.01
N LEU A 15 -4.55 24.12 33.47
CA LEU A 15 -4.56 22.68 33.54
C LEU A 15 -3.29 22.14 32.92
N MET A 16 -2.41 21.61 33.74
CA MET A 16 -1.28 20.78 33.28
C MET A 16 -1.85 19.55 32.61
N GLU A 17 -1.70 19.49 31.32
CA GLU A 17 -1.89 18.29 30.52
C GLU A 17 -0.87 17.25 30.99
N GLN A 18 -1.33 16.27 31.73
CA GLN A 18 -0.52 15.10 32.07
C GLN A 18 -0.49 14.19 30.84
N GLU A 19 0.66 14.12 30.20
CA GLU A 19 0.95 13.09 29.21
C GLU A 19 0.78 11.69 29.84
N PRO A 20 0.13 10.75 29.15
CA PRO A 20 0.04 9.37 29.62
C PRO A 20 1.44 8.74 29.61
N PRO A 21 1.80 7.94 30.65
CA PRO A 21 3.12 7.30 30.71
C PRO A 21 3.29 6.29 29.58
N LEU A 22 4.41 6.38 28.88
CA LEU A 22 4.88 5.39 27.93
C LEU A 22 4.99 4.01 28.64
N PRO A 23 4.60 2.92 27.98
CA PRO A 23 4.79 1.58 28.54
C PRO A 23 6.30 1.28 28.65
N GLU A 24 6.73 1.01 29.87
CA GLU A 24 8.07 0.54 30.19
C GLU A 24 8.32 -0.81 29.49
N GLN A 25 9.37 -0.85 28.70
CA GLN A 25 9.91 -2.10 28.18
C GLN A 25 10.59 -2.85 29.31
N PRO A 26 10.36 -4.14 29.52
CA PRO A 26 11.10 -4.91 30.52
C PRO A 26 12.53 -5.14 30.01
N SER A 27 13.48 -4.46 30.63
CA SER A 27 14.89 -4.79 30.49
C SER A 27 15.15 -6.10 31.25
N ALA A 28 15.30 -7.19 30.52
CA ALA A 28 15.75 -8.45 31.05
C ALA A 28 17.28 -8.45 31.12
N GLU A 29 17.84 -8.10 32.30
CA GLU A 29 19.18 -8.50 32.66
C GLU A 29 19.18 -10.01 33.03
N PRO A 30 20.06 -10.82 32.47
CA PRO A 30 20.19 -12.21 32.93
C PRO A 30 21.00 -12.27 34.22
N THR A 31 20.31 -12.46 35.35
CA THR A 31 20.90 -12.79 36.62
C THR A 31 21.59 -14.14 36.51
N ARG A 32 22.90 -14.11 36.56
CA ARG A 32 23.81 -15.27 36.64
C ARG A 32 23.67 -15.94 38.02
N LYS A 33 22.81 -16.95 38.12
CA LYS A 33 22.83 -17.87 39.27
C LYS A 33 23.94 -18.87 39.03
N GLN A 34 24.98 -18.74 39.87
CA GLN A 34 25.95 -19.78 40.13
C GLN A 34 25.20 -20.96 40.78
N ASN A 35 25.25 -22.08 40.13
CA ASN A 35 25.03 -23.37 40.80
C ASN A 35 26.22 -24.25 40.45
N GLU A 36 27.05 -24.43 41.47
CA GLU A 36 28.06 -25.47 41.53
C GLU A 36 27.40 -26.84 41.45
N ALA A 37 27.78 -27.60 40.47
CA ALA A 37 27.92 -29.05 40.51
C ALA A 37 28.58 -29.51 39.21
N GLU A 38 29.87 -29.64 39.24
CA GLU A 38 30.59 -30.42 38.23
C GLU A 38 30.15 -31.89 38.26
N PRO A 39 30.02 -32.50 37.06
CA PRO A 39 30.72 -33.76 36.88
C PRO A 39 31.83 -33.57 35.83
N ALA A 40 33.04 -33.83 36.26
CA ALA A 40 34.24 -33.94 35.44
C ALA A 40 34.01 -34.90 34.29
N VAL A 41 33.64 -34.37 33.12
CA VAL A 41 33.76 -35.11 31.87
C VAL A 41 35.22 -34.98 31.43
N LYS A 42 35.96 -36.11 31.63
CA LYS A 42 37.27 -36.31 31.05
C LYS A 42 37.23 -35.99 29.57
N LEU A 43 37.77 -34.85 29.15
CA LEU A 43 38.16 -34.59 27.81
C LEU A 43 39.24 -35.61 27.44
N GLN A 44 38.82 -36.73 26.88
CA GLN A 44 39.72 -37.57 26.11
C GLN A 44 40.11 -36.70 24.89
N GLN A 45 41.34 -36.23 24.93
CA GLN A 45 42.00 -35.69 23.75
C GLN A 45 42.00 -36.76 22.67
N LEU A 46 41.03 -36.70 21.76
CA LEU A 46 41.12 -37.35 20.47
C LEU A 46 42.25 -36.64 19.74
N GLU A 47 43.46 -37.09 19.99
CA GLU A 47 44.57 -36.84 19.08
C GLU A 47 44.24 -37.51 17.74
N THR A 48 43.52 -36.80 16.89
CA THR A 48 43.47 -37.18 15.47
C THR A 48 44.91 -37.02 14.95
N PRO A 49 45.51 -38.10 14.46
CA PRO A 49 46.83 -37.99 13.87
C PRO A 49 46.72 -37.01 12.72
N VAL A 50 47.37 -35.84 12.84
CA VAL A 50 47.57 -34.93 11.73
C VAL A 50 48.39 -35.64 10.72
N ARG A 51 47.75 -36.30 9.76
CA ARG A 51 48.37 -36.95 8.62
C ARG A 51 49.06 -35.81 7.87
N LYS A 52 50.38 -35.80 7.94
CA LYS A 52 51.20 -34.87 7.13
C LYS A 52 50.91 -35.17 5.68
N VAL A 53 50.01 -34.40 5.09
CA VAL A 53 49.71 -34.47 3.67
C VAL A 53 51.01 -34.11 2.96
N SER A 54 51.48 -35.01 2.10
CA SER A 54 52.68 -34.72 1.33
C SER A 54 52.40 -33.55 0.36
N ALA A 55 53.43 -32.79 0.04
CA ALA A 55 53.26 -31.68 -0.91
C ALA A 55 52.69 -32.14 -2.27
N GLN A 56 52.91 -33.42 -2.61
CA GLN A 56 52.35 -34.04 -3.82
C GLN A 56 50.87 -34.31 -3.68
N ASP A 57 50.39 -34.86 -2.55
CA ASP A 57 48.97 -35.10 -2.30
C ASP A 57 48.18 -33.78 -2.25
N ALA A 58 48.79 -32.71 -1.74
CA ALA A 58 48.19 -31.38 -1.72
C ALA A 58 48.08 -30.77 -3.15
N MET A 59 49.05 -31.01 -3.99
CA MET A 59 49.01 -30.56 -5.40
C MET A 59 47.99 -31.36 -6.22
N GLU A 60 47.91 -32.67 -6.03
CA GLU A 60 46.90 -33.50 -6.70
C GLU A 60 45.48 -33.14 -6.26
N SER A 61 45.25 -32.93 -4.97
CA SER A 61 43.94 -32.49 -4.48
C SER A 61 43.57 -31.09 -5.01
N ALA A 62 44.51 -30.17 -5.07
CA ALA A 62 44.29 -28.85 -5.66
C ALA A 62 43.98 -28.91 -7.18
N ALA A 63 44.66 -29.82 -7.90
CA ALA A 63 44.38 -30.04 -9.32
C ALA A 63 43.00 -30.65 -9.55
N MET A 64 42.58 -31.61 -8.72
CA MET A 64 41.23 -32.19 -8.81
C MET A 64 40.16 -31.14 -8.54
N VAL A 65 40.31 -30.34 -7.49
CA VAL A 65 39.35 -29.25 -7.18
C VAL A 65 39.29 -28.21 -8.28
N ALA A 66 40.48 -27.87 -8.89
CA ALA A 66 40.52 -26.95 -10.01
C ALA A 66 39.84 -27.50 -11.25
N GLN A 67 39.94 -28.82 -11.48
CA GLN A 67 39.24 -29.48 -12.56
C GLN A 67 37.71 -29.54 -12.33
N GLU A 68 37.28 -29.88 -11.13
CA GLU A 68 35.85 -29.85 -10.77
C GLU A 68 35.24 -28.45 -10.92
N ILE A 69 35.98 -27.41 -10.50
CA ILE A 69 35.56 -26.00 -10.70
C ILE A 69 35.47 -25.66 -12.19
N ALA A 70 36.45 -26.12 -12.99
CA ALA A 70 36.43 -25.86 -14.43
C ALA A 70 35.29 -26.60 -15.14
N GLU A 71 34.99 -27.85 -14.75
CA GLU A 71 33.88 -28.63 -15.26
C GLU A 71 32.53 -28.01 -14.84
N ALA A 72 32.39 -27.57 -13.56
CA ALA A 72 31.21 -26.86 -13.07
C ALA A 72 31.01 -25.50 -13.75
N ALA A 73 32.12 -24.83 -14.13
CA ALA A 73 32.04 -23.56 -14.86
C ALA A 73 31.72 -23.76 -16.35
N ALA A 74 32.10 -24.90 -16.92
CA ALA A 74 31.82 -25.29 -18.32
C ALA A 74 30.41 -25.90 -18.47
N ALA A 75 29.79 -26.37 -17.37
CA ALA A 75 28.42 -26.83 -17.40
C ALA A 75 27.50 -25.68 -17.82
N GLU A 76 26.78 -25.87 -18.93
CA GLU A 76 25.79 -24.87 -19.39
C GLU A 76 24.82 -24.59 -18.27
N LYS A 77 24.80 -23.33 -17.80
CA LYS A 77 23.84 -22.90 -16.78
C LYS A 77 22.43 -23.15 -17.32
N PRO A 78 21.58 -23.87 -16.58
CA PRO A 78 20.24 -24.14 -17.05
C PRO A 78 19.55 -22.81 -17.40
N VAL A 79 19.07 -22.71 -18.64
CA VAL A 79 18.34 -21.54 -19.10
C VAL A 79 17.07 -21.45 -18.25
N TYR A 80 16.95 -20.36 -17.48
CA TYR A 80 15.77 -20.14 -16.67
C TYR A 80 14.56 -19.86 -17.58
N CYS A 81 13.57 -20.74 -17.52
CA CYS A 81 12.29 -20.56 -18.21
C CYS A 81 11.31 -19.87 -17.26
N PHE A 82 10.80 -18.71 -17.66
CA PHE A 82 9.76 -18.03 -16.90
C PHE A 82 8.48 -18.88 -16.87
N PRO A 83 7.75 -18.91 -15.72
CA PRO A 83 6.45 -19.55 -15.66
C PRO A 83 5.52 -18.93 -16.72
N PRO A 84 4.79 -19.76 -17.48
CA PRO A 84 3.90 -19.24 -18.50
C PRO A 84 2.71 -18.49 -17.89
N ILE A 85 2.30 -17.40 -18.50
CA ILE A 85 1.23 -16.51 -17.99
C ILE A 85 -0.13 -17.21 -17.88
N ASN A 86 -0.33 -18.30 -18.60
CA ASN A 86 -1.56 -19.11 -18.55
C ASN A 86 -1.76 -19.87 -17.23
N LEU A 87 -0.76 -19.95 -16.35
CA LEU A 87 -0.92 -20.42 -14.98
C LEU A 87 -1.76 -19.46 -14.12
N LEU A 88 -1.87 -18.20 -14.53
CA LEU A 88 -2.69 -17.22 -13.86
C LEU A 88 -4.12 -17.23 -14.42
N ARG A 89 -5.10 -17.00 -13.55
CA ARG A 89 -6.50 -16.92 -13.96
C ARG A 89 -6.69 -15.79 -14.97
N ALA A 90 -7.40 -16.09 -16.05
CA ALA A 90 -7.81 -15.08 -17.02
C ALA A 90 -8.78 -14.07 -16.36
N PRO A 91 -8.78 -12.78 -16.79
CA PRO A 91 -9.78 -11.83 -16.37
C PRO A 91 -11.16 -12.34 -16.78
N GLN A 92 -12.13 -12.21 -15.88
CA GLN A 92 -13.52 -12.54 -16.21
C GLN A 92 -14.07 -11.42 -17.08
N SER A 93 -14.32 -11.72 -18.35
CA SER A 93 -15.04 -10.84 -19.28
C SER A 93 -16.51 -10.82 -18.87
N GLY A 94 -16.95 -9.81 -18.14
CA GLY A 94 -18.35 -9.74 -17.70
C GLY A 94 -18.58 -8.83 -16.49
N GLY A 95 -17.82 -7.75 -16.38
CA GLY A 95 -18.21 -6.66 -15.50
C GLY A 95 -19.59 -6.13 -15.96
N ALA A 96 -20.59 -6.16 -15.06
CA ALA A 96 -21.88 -5.58 -15.34
C ALA A 96 -21.69 -4.18 -15.95
N ASP A 97 -22.38 -3.89 -17.06
CA ASP A 97 -22.37 -2.57 -17.66
C ASP A 97 -22.92 -1.57 -16.64
N GLY A 98 -22.03 -0.84 -15.96
CA GLY A 98 -22.40 0.13 -14.94
C GLY A 98 -22.89 1.45 -15.50
N THR A 99 -23.20 1.51 -16.78
CA THR A 99 -23.66 2.75 -17.47
C THR A 99 -24.93 3.28 -16.85
N GLU A 100 -25.88 2.39 -16.53
CA GLU A 100 -27.12 2.79 -15.91
C GLU A 100 -26.91 3.30 -14.48
N GLU A 101 -26.09 2.61 -13.70
CA GLU A 101 -25.69 3.06 -12.38
C GLU A 101 -25.01 4.45 -12.43
N MET A 102 -24.12 4.68 -13.39
CA MET A 102 -23.45 5.97 -13.55
C MET A 102 -24.44 7.08 -13.89
N ARG A 103 -25.41 6.83 -14.76
CA ARG A 103 -26.46 7.81 -15.13
C ARG A 103 -27.35 8.16 -13.96
N GLU A 104 -27.82 7.15 -13.25
CA GLU A 104 -28.70 7.33 -12.09
C GLU A 104 -27.95 8.08 -10.96
N ASN A 105 -26.71 7.70 -10.68
CA ASN A 105 -25.91 8.39 -9.67
C ASN A 105 -25.58 9.83 -10.11
N SER A 106 -25.34 10.10 -11.41
CA SER A 106 -25.13 11.46 -11.90
C SER A 106 -26.38 12.33 -11.69
N ARG A 107 -27.56 11.78 -11.99
CA ARG A 107 -28.83 12.48 -11.78
C ARG A 107 -29.05 12.81 -10.30
N ARG A 108 -28.92 11.82 -9.43
CA ARG A 108 -29.08 12.00 -7.97
C ARG A 108 -28.05 12.96 -7.39
N LEU A 109 -26.82 12.90 -7.86
CA LEU A 109 -25.76 13.81 -7.42
C LEU A 109 -26.10 15.25 -7.79
N ASN A 110 -26.55 15.53 -9.02
CA ASN A 110 -26.99 16.86 -9.40
C ASN A 110 -28.15 17.36 -8.55
N GLU A 111 -29.20 16.55 -8.38
CA GLU A 111 -30.36 16.88 -7.53
C GLU A 111 -29.95 17.18 -6.09
N THR A 112 -28.98 16.42 -5.56
CA THR A 112 -28.47 16.63 -4.21
C THR A 112 -27.68 17.93 -4.11
N LEU A 113 -26.77 18.23 -5.07
CA LEU A 113 -26.01 19.47 -5.11
C LEU A 113 -26.93 20.69 -5.20
N GLU A 114 -27.97 20.65 -6.04
CA GLU A 114 -28.98 21.68 -6.16
C GLU A 114 -29.75 21.89 -4.84
N SER A 115 -30.16 20.81 -4.17
CA SER A 115 -30.88 20.88 -2.91
C SER A 115 -30.08 21.53 -1.77
N PHE A 116 -28.75 21.34 -1.78
CA PHE A 116 -27.84 21.99 -0.83
C PHE A 116 -27.33 23.36 -1.32
N HIS A 117 -27.87 23.87 -2.43
CA HIS A 117 -27.49 25.15 -3.02
C HIS A 117 -25.98 25.21 -3.32
N VAL A 118 -25.40 24.09 -3.74
CA VAL A 118 -24.01 24.00 -4.21
C VAL A 118 -24.04 24.17 -5.73
N ASP A 119 -23.69 25.35 -6.21
CA ASP A 119 -23.63 25.62 -7.63
C ASP A 119 -22.41 24.94 -8.23
N ALA A 120 -22.65 23.78 -8.86
CA ALA A 120 -21.60 22.93 -9.39
C ALA A 120 -22.15 22.02 -10.51
N HIS A 121 -21.31 21.68 -11.48
CA HIS A 121 -21.73 20.90 -12.66
C HIS A 121 -20.80 19.69 -12.87
N ILE A 122 -21.39 18.52 -13.15
CA ILE A 122 -20.64 17.33 -13.53
C ILE A 122 -20.10 17.51 -14.94
N ILE A 123 -18.77 17.55 -15.08
CA ILE A 123 -18.07 17.71 -16.36
C ILE A 123 -17.55 16.40 -16.93
N ASN A 124 -17.29 15.41 -16.08
CA ASN A 124 -16.77 14.11 -16.51
C ASN A 124 -17.11 13.01 -15.48
N VAL A 125 -17.26 11.78 -15.98
CA VAL A 125 -17.48 10.59 -15.14
C VAL A 125 -16.52 9.50 -15.59
N THR A 126 -15.74 8.99 -14.66
CA THR A 126 -14.78 7.91 -14.92
C THR A 126 -15.08 6.74 -14.02
N ARG A 127 -15.42 5.59 -14.62
CA ARG A 127 -15.68 4.36 -13.88
C ARG A 127 -14.38 3.54 -13.74
N GLY A 128 -13.95 3.32 -12.51
CA GLY A 128 -12.88 2.40 -12.17
C GLY A 128 -13.40 1.03 -11.74
N PRO A 129 -12.49 0.13 -11.38
CA PRO A 129 -12.87 -1.23 -10.94
C PRO A 129 -13.72 -1.28 -9.67
N SER A 130 -13.44 -0.41 -8.70
CA SER A 130 -14.08 -0.39 -7.39
C SER A 130 -14.86 0.87 -7.10
N VAL A 131 -14.49 2.00 -7.72
CA VAL A 131 -15.12 3.31 -7.51
C VAL A 131 -15.36 4.01 -8.83
N THR A 132 -16.39 4.84 -8.87
CA THR A 132 -16.65 5.78 -9.98
C THR A 132 -16.34 7.18 -9.50
N ARG A 133 -15.55 7.92 -10.25
CA ARG A 133 -15.22 9.33 -9.99
C ARG A 133 -16.09 10.22 -10.84
N TYR A 134 -16.82 11.11 -10.20
CA TYR A 134 -17.57 12.21 -10.80
C TYR A 134 -16.72 13.47 -10.65
N GLU A 135 -16.25 14.02 -11.76
CA GLU A 135 -15.55 15.31 -11.77
C GLU A 135 -16.56 16.43 -11.85
N VAL A 136 -16.58 17.25 -10.85
CA VAL A 136 -17.54 18.33 -10.68
C VAL A 136 -16.79 19.65 -10.70
N GLU A 137 -17.18 20.55 -11.57
CA GLU A 137 -16.68 21.93 -11.61
C GLU A 137 -17.52 22.81 -10.68
N LEU A 138 -16.84 23.49 -9.76
CA LEU A 138 -17.46 24.44 -8.85
C LEU A 138 -17.57 25.80 -9.51
N ASP A 139 -18.74 26.42 -9.43
CA ASP A 139 -18.97 27.75 -9.92
C ASP A 139 -18.21 28.83 -9.12
N LYS A 140 -18.05 30.01 -9.71
CA LYS A 140 -17.31 31.12 -9.08
C LYS A 140 -17.93 31.50 -7.73
N GLY A 141 -17.11 31.46 -6.69
CA GLY A 141 -17.51 31.82 -5.33
C GLY A 141 -17.92 30.64 -4.45
N VAL A 142 -18.10 29.44 -5.01
CA VAL A 142 -18.36 28.24 -4.22
C VAL A 142 -17.09 27.76 -3.56
N ARG A 143 -17.13 27.58 -2.24
CA ARG A 143 -15.99 27.07 -1.46
C ARG A 143 -16.02 25.55 -1.41
N LEU A 144 -14.86 24.91 -1.54
CA LEU A 144 -14.72 23.47 -1.41
C LEU A 144 -15.32 22.94 -0.08
N ASN A 145 -15.14 23.66 1.02
CA ASN A 145 -15.69 23.27 2.31
C ASN A 145 -17.22 23.12 2.31
N LYS A 146 -17.94 23.88 1.48
CA LYS A 146 -19.39 23.74 1.35
C LYS A 146 -19.76 22.36 0.77
N LEU A 147 -19.01 21.92 -0.23
CA LEU A 147 -19.20 20.59 -0.82
C LEU A 147 -18.77 19.47 0.14
N THR A 148 -17.61 19.62 0.79
CA THR A 148 -17.11 18.59 1.70
C THR A 148 -17.97 18.41 2.96
N SER A 149 -18.65 19.47 3.43
CA SER A 149 -19.60 19.36 4.54
C SER A 149 -20.86 18.56 4.19
N CYS A 150 -21.21 18.43 2.91
CA CYS A 150 -22.34 17.63 2.43
C CYS A 150 -21.96 16.20 2.05
N ALA A 151 -20.74 15.74 2.35
CA ALA A 151 -20.26 14.43 1.92
C ALA A 151 -21.14 13.26 2.41
N ASP A 152 -21.57 13.30 3.66
CA ASP A 152 -22.42 12.26 4.25
C ASP A 152 -23.83 12.27 3.65
N ASP A 153 -24.37 13.45 3.39
CA ASP A 153 -25.68 13.60 2.75
C ASP A 153 -25.64 13.13 1.29
N ILE A 154 -24.57 13.41 0.57
CA ILE A 154 -24.32 12.89 -0.78
C ILE A 154 -24.24 11.36 -0.74
N ALA A 155 -23.48 10.79 0.20
CA ALA A 155 -23.38 9.34 0.36
C ALA A 155 -24.76 8.71 0.60
N LEU A 156 -25.55 9.31 1.48
CA LEU A 156 -26.89 8.85 1.80
C LEU A 156 -27.81 8.90 0.57
N SER A 157 -27.79 9.97 -0.20
CA SER A 157 -28.62 10.14 -1.41
C SER A 157 -28.29 9.12 -2.50
N LEU A 158 -27.01 8.76 -2.61
CA LEU A 158 -26.52 7.76 -3.57
C LEU A 158 -26.67 6.31 -3.06
N GLY A 159 -27.01 6.12 -1.79
CA GLY A 159 -27.08 4.81 -1.15
C GLY A 159 -25.69 4.15 -1.00
N ALA A 160 -24.65 4.97 -0.86
CA ALA A 160 -23.28 4.54 -0.67
C ALA A 160 -22.91 4.55 0.82
N SER A 161 -21.95 3.71 1.22
CA SER A 161 -21.42 3.68 2.60
C SER A 161 -20.62 4.92 2.98
N GLY A 162 -20.20 5.70 1.98
CA GLY A 162 -19.44 6.93 2.11
C GLY A 162 -18.95 7.39 0.75
N VAL A 163 -18.62 8.68 0.59
CA VAL A 163 -18.00 9.24 -0.60
C VAL A 163 -16.70 9.95 -0.23
N ARG A 164 -15.74 9.96 -1.14
CA ARG A 164 -14.50 10.70 -0.96
C ARG A 164 -14.50 11.91 -1.88
N ILE A 165 -14.27 13.09 -1.30
CA ILE A 165 -14.22 14.34 -2.04
C ILE A 165 -12.78 14.87 -2.01
N ALA A 166 -12.18 15.07 -3.17
CA ALA A 166 -10.81 15.55 -3.30
C ALA A 166 -10.65 16.43 -4.54
N ALA A 167 -9.80 17.46 -4.45
CA ALA A 167 -9.45 18.28 -5.61
C ALA A 167 -8.74 17.43 -6.68
N VAL A 168 -9.05 17.67 -7.95
CA VAL A 168 -8.42 16.96 -9.08
C VAL A 168 -7.13 17.69 -9.45
N THR A 169 -6.01 16.98 -9.34
CA THR A 169 -4.68 17.54 -9.66
C THR A 169 -4.62 17.99 -11.11
N GLY A 170 -4.13 19.22 -11.34
CA GLY A 170 -3.96 19.80 -12.67
C GLY A 170 -5.22 20.44 -13.27
N LYS A 171 -6.36 20.43 -12.57
CA LYS A 171 -7.58 21.11 -12.98
C LYS A 171 -7.96 22.18 -11.94
N ILE A 172 -8.28 23.37 -12.43
CA ILE A 172 -8.68 24.49 -11.57
C ILE A 172 -10.20 24.39 -11.33
N SER A 173 -10.63 24.62 -10.08
CA SER A 173 -12.05 24.57 -9.66
C SER A 173 -12.74 23.22 -9.86
N VAL A 174 -12.01 22.14 -10.18
CA VAL A 174 -12.56 20.80 -10.38
C VAL A 174 -12.30 19.94 -9.18
N VAL A 175 -13.36 19.31 -8.69
CA VAL A 175 -13.36 18.39 -7.56
C VAL A 175 -13.83 17.02 -7.99
N GLY A 176 -13.14 15.98 -7.58
CA GLY A 176 -13.55 14.60 -7.80
C GLY A 176 -14.37 14.10 -6.61
N ILE A 177 -15.56 13.60 -6.88
CA ILE A 177 -16.40 12.85 -5.93
C ILE A 177 -16.28 11.39 -6.31
N GLU A 178 -15.67 10.60 -5.43
CA GLU A 178 -15.45 9.16 -5.63
C GLU A 178 -16.53 8.40 -4.87
N VAL A 179 -17.32 7.65 -5.62
CA VAL A 179 -18.47 6.87 -5.12
C VAL A 179 -18.16 5.38 -5.30
N PRO A 180 -18.27 4.54 -4.27
CA PRO A 180 -18.10 3.09 -4.40
C PRO A 180 -19.10 2.50 -5.38
N ASN A 181 -18.63 1.62 -6.27
CA ASN A 181 -19.50 0.90 -7.20
C ASN A 181 -20.33 -0.15 -6.44
N ARG A 182 -21.58 -0.34 -6.79
CA ARG A 182 -22.39 -1.44 -6.26
C ARG A 182 -21.84 -2.80 -6.69
N THR A 183 -21.37 -2.87 -7.94
CA THR A 183 -20.71 -4.05 -8.48
C THR A 183 -19.24 -3.76 -8.74
N VAL A 184 -18.38 -4.39 -7.96
CA VAL A 184 -16.92 -4.27 -8.08
C VAL A 184 -16.41 -5.22 -9.14
N THR A 185 -15.53 -4.75 -10.02
CA THR A 185 -14.84 -5.57 -11.02
C THR A 185 -13.51 -6.05 -10.44
N THR A 186 -13.30 -7.37 -10.41
CA THR A 186 -12.06 -7.95 -9.90
C THR A 186 -10.92 -7.72 -10.89
N VAL A 187 -9.86 -7.05 -10.44
CA VAL A 187 -8.62 -6.89 -11.20
C VAL A 187 -7.74 -8.12 -10.96
N THR A 188 -7.43 -8.88 -12.02
CA THR A 188 -6.60 -10.09 -11.92
C THR A 188 -5.13 -9.75 -12.11
N LEU A 189 -4.24 -10.50 -11.44
CA LEU A 189 -2.80 -10.33 -11.58
C LEU A 189 -2.35 -10.54 -13.04
N ARG A 190 -2.96 -11.50 -13.74
CA ARG A 190 -2.69 -11.76 -15.15
C ARG A 190 -2.93 -10.52 -16.01
N GLU A 191 -4.02 -9.82 -15.79
CA GLU A 191 -4.39 -8.62 -16.54
C GLU A 191 -3.35 -7.49 -16.38
N VAL A 192 -2.78 -7.35 -15.16
CA VAL A 192 -1.75 -6.33 -14.90
C VAL A 192 -0.40 -6.74 -15.46
N ILE A 193 0.00 -8.01 -15.35
CA ILE A 193 1.27 -8.51 -15.89
C ILE A 193 1.26 -8.51 -17.43
N ASP A 194 0.11 -8.80 -18.06
CA ASP A 194 -0.05 -8.82 -19.51
C ASP A 194 -0.24 -7.41 -20.10
N SER A 195 -0.21 -6.38 -19.25
CA SER A 195 -0.36 -5.00 -19.68
C SER A 195 0.91 -4.44 -20.35
N ARG A 196 0.70 -3.43 -21.20
CA ARG A 196 1.79 -2.72 -21.86
C ARG A 196 2.71 -2.00 -20.87
N GLU A 197 2.14 -1.48 -19.80
CA GLU A 197 2.84 -0.77 -18.72
C GLU A 197 3.82 -1.71 -18.02
N PHE A 198 3.40 -2.94 -17.72
CA PHE A 198 4.28 -3.94 -17.11
C PHE A 198 5.34 -4.43 -18.08
N ALA A 199 4.99 -4.72 -19.33
CA ALA A 199 5.93 -5.16 -20.37
C ALA A 199 7.01 -4.13 -20.68
N SER A 200 6.72 -2.82 -20.53
CA SER A 200 7.67 -1.73 -20.73
C SER A 200 8.56 -1.46 -19.52
N ALA A 201 8.32 -2.10 -18.37
CA ALA A 201 9.10 -1.92 -17.15
C ALA A 201 10.51 -2.51 -17.29
N LYS A 202 11.53 -1.65 -17.24
CA LYS A 202 12.93 -2.04 -17.47
C LYS A 202 13.58 -2.75 -16.28
N SER A 203 13.04 -2.57 -15.07
CA SER A 203 13.63 -3.10 -13.85
C SER A 203 13.19 -4.54 -13.60
N LYS A 204 14.14 -5.42 -13.26
CA LYS A 204 13.85 -6.80 -12.84
C LYS A 204 13.10 -6.89 -11.50
N SER A 205 13.13 -5.82 -10.70
CA SER A 205 12.42 -5.70 -9.42
C SER A 205 11.07 -4.98 -9.55
N SER A 206 10.54 -4.87 -10.78
CA SER A 206 9.18 -4.34 -11.01
C SER A 206 8.14 -5.36 -10.61
N PHE A 207 7.04 -4.88 -10.04
CA PHE A 207 5.91 -5.71 -9.62
C PHE A 207 4.58 -5.08 -10.01
N ALA A 208 3.58 -5.92 -10.24
CA ALA A 208 2.23 -5.51 -10.56
C ALA A 208 1.49 -5.08 -9.28
N VAL A 209 0.99 -3.85 -9.25
CA VAL A 209 0.22 -3.30 -8.11
C VAL A 209 -1.27 -3.51 -8.32
N GLY A 210 -1.80 -3.10 -9.47
CA GLY A 210 -3.23 -3.14 -9.79
C GLY A 210 -3.61 -2.14 -10.86
N LYS A 211 -4.84 -1.63 -10.82
CA LYS A 211 -5.34 -0.56 -11.69
C LYS A 211 -5.71 0.67 -10.88
N ASP A 212 -5.52 1.83 -11.47
CA ASP A 212 -6.01 3.10 -10.93
C ASP A 212 -7.52 3.29 -11.22
N ILE A 213 -8.07 4.42 -10.78
CA ILE A 213 -9.48 4.77 -11.01
C ILE A 213 -9.77 4.96 -12.50
N GLY A 214 -8.77 5.35 -13.30
CA GLY A 214 -8.88 5.49 -14.75
C GLY A 214 -8.80 4.15 -15.51
N GLY A 215 -8.53 3.05 -14.81
CA GLY A 215 -8.35 1.72 -15.40
C GLY A 215 -6.94 1.44 -15.92
N SER A 216 -5.99 2.37 -15.76
CA SER A 216 -4.59 2.19 -16.15
C SER A 216 -3.86 1.26 -15.19
N CYS A 217 -3.01 0.39 -15.70
CA CYS A 217 -2.24 -0.54 -14.87
C CYS A 217 -1.10 0.19 -14.15
N ILE A 218 -1.01 -0.02 -12.84
CA ILE A 218 0.04 0.54 -11.99
C ILE A 218 1.11 -0.51 -11.72
N VAL A 219 2.35 -0.14 -12.04
CA VAL A 219 3.55 -0.98 -11.85
C VAL A 219 4.48 -0.29 -10.85
N GLY A 220 4.80 -1.00 -9.79
CA GLY A 220 5.76 -0.56 -8.79
C GLY A 220 7.17 -1.05 -9.08
N ASN A 221 8.17 -0.45 -8.43
CA ASN A 221 9.55 -0.88 -8.46
C ASN A 221 10.14 -0.83 -7.04
N ILE A 222 10.58 -1.98 -6.51
CA ILE A 222 11.12 -2.08 -5.14
C ILE A 222 12.51 -1.43 -5.02
N ALA A 223 13.24 -1.30 -6.13
CA ALA A 223 14.60 -0.76 -6.13
C ALA A 223 14.68 0.78 -6.20
N LYS A 224 13.54 1.47 -6.12
CA LYS A 224 13.46 2.94 -6.18
C LYS A 224 12.95 3.52 -4.87
#